data_00a4b117b31ecdc8181a510e8a468619
#
_entry.id   00a4b117b31ecdc8181a510e8a468619
#
_cell.length_a   1.000
_cell.length_b   1.000
_cell.length_c   1.000
_cell.angle_alpha   90.00
_cell.angle_beta   90.00
_cell.angle_gamma   90.00
#
_symmetry.space_group_name_H-M   'P 1'
#
loop_
_entity.id
_entity.type
_entity.pdbx_description
1 polymer ?
#
loop_
_entity_poly.entity_id
_entity_poly.type
_entity_poly.pdbx_seq_one_letter_code
_entity_poly.pdbx_strand_id
1 'polypeptide(L)'
;MNERQPKQSRAKKKSAGSNIKLETARRIVIFSIATLILGCAQCSFFPMLNICKRTPDLILGLILAVCLCDGAKSAMILAIGAGFFVDAIGGGAIAVSPLLYFIYAAVIGAISEKVLKSFPTFMLILLPSLLWRAFCTAVLAIVSNTATLSGNFLVNTLLFEMISTFIFCLPIYFLINLATAPLRTHKRFSF
;
A
#
# COMPACT_ATOMS: atom_id res chain seq x y z
N MET A 1 -46.08 -25.75 -22.29
CA MET A 1 -45.74 -24.36 -22.57
C MET A 1 -44.93 -23.86 -21.38
N ASN A 2 -43.61 -23.78 -21.47
CA ASN A 2 -42.67 -22.98 -20.66
C ASN A 2 -41.28 -23.64 -20.48
N GLU A 3 -40.51 -23.81 -21.57
CA GLU A 3 -39.12 -24.33 -21.48
C GLU A 3 -38.03 -23.31 -21.92
N ARG A 4 -38.32 -22.00 -21.94
CA ARG A 4 -37.33 -20.99 -22.41
C ARG A 4 -36.55 -20.27 -21.32
N GLN A 5 -36.73 -20.53 -20.04
CA GLN A 5 -36.08 -19.79 -18.95
C GLN A 5 -34.64 -20.18 -18.57
N PRO A 6 -34.12 -21.41 -18.70
CA PRO A 6 -32.83 -21.80 -18.17
C PRO A 6 -31.61 -21.25 -18.97
N LYS A 7 -31.77 -20.98 -20.27
CA LYS A 7 -30.64 -20.49 -21.12
C LYS A 7 -30.26 -19.03 -20.86
N GLN A 8 -31.21 -18.15 -20.59
CA GLN A 8 -30.93 -16.72 -20.32
C GLN A 8 -30.23 -16.50 -18.96
N SER A 9 -30.58 -17.30 -17.94
CA SER A 9 -29.95 -17.27 -16.64
C SER A 9 -28.45 -17.65 -16.69
N ARG A 10 -28.12 -18.69 -17.45
CA ARG A 10 -26.73 -19.16 -17.66
C ARG A 10 -25.86 -18.13 -18.43
N ALA A 11 -26.42 -17.50 -19.46
CA ALA A 11 -25.71 -16.47 -20.23
C ALA A 11 -25.41 -15.21 -19.38
N LYS A 12 -26.37 -14.76 -18.57
CA LYS A 12 -26.22 -13.61 -17.67
C LYS A 12 -25.17 -13.87 -16.56
N LYS A 13 -25.13 -15.11 -16.03
CA LYS A 13 -24.15 -15.53 -15.02
C LYS A 13 -22.72 -15.64 -15.60
N LYS A 14 -22.58 -16.03 -16.86
CA LYS A 14 -21.29 -16.14 -17.56
C LYS A 14 -20.72 -14.74 -17.92
N SER A 15 -21.57 -13.81 -18.33
CA SER A 15 -21.23 -12.41 -18.59
C SER A 15 -20.81 -11.69 -17.29
N ALA A 16 -21.54 -11.86 -16.19
CA ALA A 16 -21.18 -11.29 -14.91
C ALA A 16 -19.83 -11.81 -14.38
N GLY A 17 -19.54 -13.10 -14.52
CA GLY A 17 -18.27 -13.70 -14.13
C GLY A 17 -17.07 -13.21 -14.96
N SER A 18 -17.28 -12.91 -16.24
CA SER A 18 -16.24 -12.35 -17.12
C SER A 18 -15.89 -10.90 -16.72
N ASN A 19 -16.90 -10.10 -16.42
CA ASN A 19 -16.68 -8.71 -16.01
C ASN A 19 -15.94 -8.60 -14.67
N ILE A 20 -16.26 -9.47 -13.70
CA ILE A 20 -15.55 -9.51 -12.40
C ILE A 20 -14.08 -9.87 -12.58
N LYS A 21 -13.74 -10.81 -13.46
CA LYS A 21 -12.35 -11.18 -13.75
C LYS A 21 -11.59 -10.03 -14.41
N LEU A 22 -12.22 -9.31 -15.32
CA LEU A 22 -11.61 -8.16 -16.01
C LEU A 22 -11.33 -7.00 -15.03
N GLU A 23 -12.26 -6.72 -14.13
CA GLU A 23 -12.07 -5.70 -13.09
C GLU A 23 -10.95 -6.07 -12.12
N THR A 24 -10.87 -7.33 -11.70
CA THR A 24 -9.79 -7.82 -10.84
C THR A 24 -8.44 -7.72 -11.55
N ALA A 25 -8.34 -8.13 -12.81
CA ALA A 25 -7.12 -8.03 -13.60
C ALA A 25 -6.68 -6.56 -13.74
N ARG A 26 -7.60 -5.64 -14.03
CA ARG A 26 -7.31 -4.20 -14.12
C ARG A 26 -6.76 -3.63 -12.81
N ARG A 27 -7.31 -4.03 -11.67
CA ARG A 27 -6.82 -3.60 -10.34
C ARG A 27 -5.40 -4.11 -10.08
N ILE A 28 -5.13 -5.38 -10.38
CA ILE A 28 -3.80 -5.97 -10.23
C ILE A 28 -2.79 -5.20 -11.07
N VAL A 29 -3.12 -4.91 -12.33
CA VAL A 29 -2.24 -4.14 -13.23
C VAL A 29 -1.96 -2.73 -12.67
N ILE A 30 -3.00 -2.00 -12.24
CA ILE A 30 -2.84 -0.67 -11.66
C ILE A 30 -1.94 -0.69 -10.43
N PHE A 31 -2.16 -1.63 -9.51
CA PHE A 31 -1.37 -1.74 -8.29
C PHE A 31 0.07 -2.18 -8.57
N SER A 32 0.29 -3.08 -9.54
CA SER A 32 1.63 -3.49 -9.94
C SER A 32 2.42 -2.34 -10.56
N ILE A 33 1.80 -1.57 -11.45
CA ILE A 33 2.43 -0.38 -12.05
C ILE A 33 2.73 0.68 -10.98
N ALA A 34 1.80 0.94 -10.07
CA ALA A 34 2.02 1.86 -8.97
C ALA A 34 3.19 1.42 -8.07
N THR A 35 3.27 0.12 -7.75
CA THR A 35 4.38 -0.44 -6.97
C THR A 35 5.72 -0.28 -7.68
N LEU A 36 5.78 -0.56 -8.99
CA LEU A 36 6.99 -0.38 -9.78
C LEU A 36 7.46 1.07 -9.79
N ILE A 37 6.56 2.01 -10.09
CA ILE A 37 6.90 3.44 -10.17
C ILE A 37 7.34 3.96 -8.80
N LEU A 38 6.57 3.70 -7.74
CA LEU A 38 6.86 4.20 -6.40
C LEU A 38 8.08 3.51 -5.79
N GLY A 39 8.26 2.21 -6.01
CA GLY A 39 9.42 1.47 -5.53
C GLY A 39 10.71 1.91 -6.23
N CYS A 40 10.71 2.11 -7.55
CA CYS A 40 11.84 2.70 -8.26
C CYS A 40 12.13 4.12 -7.78
N ALA A 41 11.10 4.94 -7.59
CA ALA A 41 11.27 6.29 -7.06
C ALA A 41 11.90 6.25 -5.66
N GLN A 42 11.41 5.39 -4.77
CA GLN A 42 11.92 5.25 -3.41
C GLN A 42 13.36 4.75 -3.36
N CYS A 43 13.71 3.73 -4.16
CA CYS A 43 15.01 3.08 -4.09
C CYS A 43 16.10 3.73 -4.96
N SER A 44 15.72 4.43 -6.04
CA SER A 44 16.68 4.99 -6.99
C SER A 44 16.65 6.51 -7.02
N PHE A 45 15.47 7.12 -7.16
CA PHE A 45 15.35 8.56 -7.37
C PHE A 45 15.64 9.37 -6.09
N PHE A 46 15.06 9.01 -4.96
CA PHE A 46 15.25 9.76 -3.71
C PHE A 46 16.68 9.69 -3.17
N PRO A 47 17.39 8.55 -3.20
CA PRO A 47 18.81 8.52 -2.82
C PRO A 47 19.69 9.41 -3.69
N MET A 48 19.41 9.55 -5.00
CA MET A 48 20.18 10.42 -5.91
C MET A 48 20.01 11.90 -5.57
N LEU A 49 18.83 12.32 -5.10
CA LEU A 49 18.59 13.72 -4.74
C LEU A 49 19.39 14.19 -3.52
N ASN A 50 19.91 13.27 -2.72
CA ASN A 50 20.76 13.51 -1.54
C ASN A 50 20.21 14.61 -0.59
N ILE A 51 18.89 14.88 -0.67
CA ILE A 51 18.25 16.01 0.01
C ILE A 51 18.28 15.79 1.52
N CYS A 52 18.24 14.52 1.96
CA CYS A 52 18.23 14.21 3.39
C CYS A 52 18.57 12.75 3.63
N LYS A 53 19.75 12.34 3.74
CA LYS A 53 20.30 11.03 4.18
C LYS A 53 19.34 9.82 4.37
N ARG A 54 18.01 10.00 4.19
CA ARG A 54 16.95 9.00 4.28
C ARG A 54 15.88 9.20 3.21
N THR A 55 15.37 8.10 2.70
CA THR A 55 14.33 8.08 1.67
C THR A 55 12.94 7.98 2.29
N PRO A 56 11.93 8.70 1.76
CA PRO A 56 10.54 8.54 2.17
C PRO A 56 10.03 7.12 1.84
N ASP A 57 9.20 6.55 2.70
CA ASP A 57 8.58 5.24 2.46
C ASP A 57 7.27 5.37 1.68
N LEU A 58 7.39 5.43 0.35
CA LEU A 58 6.24 5.58 -0.55
C LEU A 58 5.37 4.32 -0.61
N ILE A 59 5.98 3.16 -0.44
CA ILE A 59 5.30 1.87 -0.47
C ILE A 59 4.34 1.72 0.73
N LEU A 60 4.72 2.21 1.89
CA LEU A 60 3.84 2.25 3.06
C LEU A 60 2.56 3.06 2.78
N GLY A 61 2.70 4.24 2.17
CA GLY A 61 1.57 5.05 1.75
C GLY A 61 0.68 4.36 0.70
N LEU A 62 1.29 3.65 -0.25
CA LEU A 62 0.57 2.86 -1.26
C LEU A 62 -0.25 1.75 -0.60
N ILE A 63 0.33 0.96 0.31
CA ILE A 63 -0.34 -0.13 1.01
C ILE A 63 -1.54 0.41 1.80
N LEU A 64 -1.37 1.52 2.52
CA LEU A 64 -2.45 2.17 3.26
C LEU A 64 -3.57 2.63 2.33
N ALA A 65 -3.24 3.28 1.22
CA ALA A 65 -4.23 3.73 0.23
C ALA A 65 -5.02 2.55 -0.36
N VAL A 66 -4.34 1.46 -0.73
CA VAL A 66 -4.99 0.26 -1.26
C VAL A 66 -5.85 -0.43 -0.20
N CYS A 67 -5.39 -0.48 1.05
CA CYS A 67 -6.15 -1.06 2.16
C CYS A 67 -7.50 -0.35 2.36
N LEU A 68 -7.50 0.98 2.31
CA LEU A 68 -8.73 1.77 2.43
C LEU A 68 -9.58 1.75 1.17
N CYS A 69 -8.96 1.71 -0.01
CA CYS A 69 -9.67 1.76 -1.29
C CYS A 69 -10.25 0.41 -1.71
N ASP A 70 -9.47 -0.66 -1.62
CA ASP A 70 -9.83 -1.99 -2.16
C ASP A 70 -10.02 -3.06 -1.07
N GLY A 71 -9.48 -2.85 0.11
CA GLY A 71 -9.63 -3.71 1.28
C GLY A 71 -8.36 -4.46 1.69
N ALA A 72 -8.41 -5.08 2.87
CA ALA A 72 -7.30 -5.74 3.54
C ALA A 72 -6.61 -6.82 2.69
N LYS A 73 -7.39 -7.68 2.04
CA LYS A 73 -6.84 -8.82 1.25
C LYS A 73 -5.94 -8.34 0.11
N SER A 74 -6.39 -7.35 -0.65
CA SER A 74 -5.62 -6.76 -1.76
C SER A 74 -4.34 -6.09 -1.26
N ALA A 75 -4.43 -5.38 -0.11
CA ALA A 75 -3.30 -4.72 0.51
C ALA A 75 -2.25 -5.71 1.03
N MET A 76 -2.65 -6.84 1.62
CA MET A 76 -1.72 -7.88 2.10
C MET A 76 -0.93 -8.52 0.95
N ILE A 77 -1.61 -8.87 -0.15
CA ILE A 77 -0.96 -9.44 -1.33
C ILE A 77 0.03 -8.43 -1.94
N LEU A 78 -0.40 -7.16 -2.05
CA LEU A 78 0.45 -6.09 -2.53
C LEU A 78 1.66 -5.88 -1.63
N ALA A 79 1.48 -5.91 -0.31
CA ALA A 79 2.52 -5.70 0.68
C ALA A 79 3.66 -6.71 0.56
N ILE A 80 3.33 -7.99 0.35
CA ILE A 80 4.32 -9.04 0.13
C ILE A 80 5.10 -8.75 -1.16
N GLY A 81 4.41 -8.55 -2.28
CA GLY A 81 5.06 -8.30 -3.56
C GLY A 81 5.92 -7.02 -3.57
N ALA A 82 5.37 -5.92 -3.03
CA ALA A 82 6.07 -4.65 -2.93
C ALA A 82 7.28 -4.72 -1.99
N GLY A 83 7.17 -5.47 -0.89
CA GLY A 83 8.29 -5.67 0.03
C GLY A 83 9.45 -6.43 -0.59
N PHE A 84 9.18 -7.53 -1.30
CA PHE A 84 10.23 -8.25 -2.05
C PHE A 84 10.87 -7.35 -3.12
N PHE A 85 10.09 -6.54 -3.79
CA PHE A 85 10.59 -5.61 -4.80
C PHE A 85 11.53 -4.56 -4.17
N VAL A 86 11.17 -4.00 -3.02
CA VAL A 86 12.00 -3.02 -2.29
C VAL A 86 13.31 -3.65 -1.81
N ASP A 87 13.25 -4.87 -1.23
CA ASP A 87 14.46 -5.56 -0.76
C ASP A 87 15.38 -5.94 -1.93
N ALA A 88 14.81 -6.34 -3.08
CA ALA A 88 15.60 -6.70 -4.27
C ALA A 88 16.34 -5.50 -4.86
N ILE A 89 15.74 -4.30 -4.88
CA ILE A 89 16.36 -3.10 -5.43
C ILE A 89 17.20 -2.36 -4.40
N GLY A 90 16.71 -2.31 -3.16
CA GLY A 90 17.33 -1.53 -2.07
C GLY A 90 18.57 -2.19 -1.46
N GLY A 91 18.91 -3.44 -1.84
CA GLY A 91 20.05 -4.18 -1.28
C GLY A 91 19.91 -4.47 0.22
N GLY A 92 18.69 -4.44 0.76
CA GLY A 92 18.39 -4.73 2.16
C GLY A 92 18.48 -6.22 2.51
N ALA A 93 18.26 -6.55 3.79
CA ALA A 93 18.17 -7.93 4.22
C ALA A 93 16.94 -8.60 3.59
N ILE A 94 17.15 -9.70 2.89
CA ILE A 94 16.09 -10.44 2.18
C ILE A 94 14.96 -10.80 3.17
N ALA A 95 13.72 -10.50 2.77
CA ALA A 95 12.47 -10.82 3.46
C ALA A 95 12.14 -10.01 4.72
N VAL A 96 12.88 -8.97 5.08
CA VAL A 96 12.52 -8.09 6.21
C VAL A 96 11.40 -7.13 5.81
N SER A 97 11.52 -6.45 4.67
CA SER A 97 10.48 -5.52 4.20
C SER A 97 9.14 -6.21 3.88
N PRO A 98 9.10 -7.38 3.21
CA PRO A 98 7.85 -8.10 2.99
C PRO A 98 7.12 -8.45 4.28
N LEU A 99 7.85 -8.89 5.30
CA LEU A 99 7.28 -9.25 6.59
C LEU A 99 6.68 -8.02 7.29
N LEU A 100 7.44 -6.92 7.35
CA LEU A 100 7.00 -5.68 7.99
C LEU A 100 5.78 -5.09 7.29
N TYR A 101 5.79 -5.03 5.96
CA TYR A 101 4.67 -4.51 5.19
C TYR A 101 3.44 -5.42 5.26
N PHE A 102 3.63 -6.74 5.34
CA PHE A 102 2.52 -7.67 5.52
C PHE A 102 1.85 -7.50 6.88
N ILE A 103 2.64 -7.44 7.97
CA ILE A 103 2.11 -7.20 9.33
C ILE A 103 1.36 -5.87 9.37
N TYR A 104 1.94 -4.83 8.77
CA TYR A 104 1.34 -3.52 8.65
C TYR A 104 -0.01 -3.56 7.92
N ALA A 105 -0.06 -4.21 6.74
CA ALA A 105 -1.29 -4.37 5.97
C ALA A 105 -2.36 -5.17 6.72
N ALA A 106 -1.97 -6.18 7.49
CA ALA A 106 -2.87 -7.00 8.30
C ALA A 106 -3.50 -6.18 9.44
N VAL A 107 -2.69 -5.44 10.19
CA VAL A 107 -3.18 -4.61 11.31
C VAL A 107 -4.10 -3.51 10.81
N ILE A 108 -3.68 -2.78 9.76
CA ILE A 108 -4.51 -1.72 9.18
C ILE A 108 -5.77 -2.29 8.53
N GLY A 109 -5.66 -3.46 7.90
CA GLY A 109 -6.79 -4.16 7.33
C GLY A 109 -7.88 -4.44 8.35
N ALA A 110 -7.51 -4.93 9.52
CA ALA A 110 -8.43 -5.19 10.62
C ALA A 110 -9.11 -3.91 11.15
N ILE A 111 -8.38 -2.79 11.15
CA ILE A 111 -8.91 -1.48 11.55
C ILE A 111 -9.82 -0.89 10.45
N SER A 112 -9.39 -0.98 9.20
CA SER A 112 -10.08 -0.35 8.05
C SER A 112 -11.46 -0.96 7.76
N GLU A 113 -11.71 -2.20 8.17
CA GLU A 113 -13.03 -2.84 8.06
C GLU A 113 -14.07 -2.19 8.97
N LYS A 114 -13.63 -1.57 10.08
CA LYS A 114 -14.50 -0.96 11.10
C LYS A 114 -14.67 0.55 10.93
N VAL A 115 -13.90 1.19 10.06
CA VAL A 115 -13.86 2.65 9.94
C VAL A 115 -14.31 3.10 8.57
N LEU A 116 -14.95 4.28 8.50
CA LEU A 116 -15.39 4.90 7.26
C LEU A 116 -14.21 5.17 6.32
N LYS A 117 -14.35 4.74 5.06
CA LYS A 117 -13.33 4.92 4.01
C LYS A 117 -13.33 6.36 3.50
N SER A 118 -12.74 7.24 4.26
CA SER A 118 -12.68 8.67 3.97
C SER A 118 -11.26 9.22 4.08
N PHE A 119 -11.02 10.39 3.50
CA PHE A 119 -9.72 11.07 3.58
C PHE A 119 -9.27 11.35 5.04
N PRO A 120 -10.12 11.84 5.96
CA PRO A 120 -9.71 12.02 7.35
C PRO A 120 -9.32 10.70 8.03
N THR A 121 -9.95 9.60 7.68
CA THR A 121 -9.55 8.27 8.17
C THR A 121 -8.16 7.89 7.69
N PHE A 122 -7.84 8.18 6.42
CA PHE A 122 -6.49 7.98 5.90
C PHE A 122 -5.45 8.74 6.73
N MET A 123 -5.70 10.02 7.02
CA MET A 123 -4.82 10.84 7.86
C MET A 123 -4.67 10.29 9.28
N LEU A 124 -5.78 9.89 9.89
CA LEU A 124 -5.79 9.36 11.25
C LEU A 124 -4.97 8.05 11.38
N ILE A 125 -5.01 7.18 10.38
CA ILE A 125 -4.27 5.91 10.37
C ILE A 125 -2.81 6.13 9.92
N LEU A 126 -2.54 7.12 9.08
CA LEU A 126 -1.20 7.40 8.58
C LEU A 126 -0.24 7.78 9.72
N LEU A 127 -0.66 8.60 10.66
CA LEU A 127 0.18 9.04 11.79
C LEU A 127 0.72 7.87 12.64
N PRO A 128 -0.12 6.98 13.20
CA PRO A 128 0.39 5.84 13.96
C PRO A 128 1.19 4.87 13.11
N SER A 129 0.92 4.81 11.82
CA SER A 129 1.68 3.99 10.87
C SER A 129 3.11 4.47 10.69
N LEU A 130 3.30 5.79 10.59
CA LEU A 130 4.62 6.41 10.52
C LEU A 130 5.41 6.19 11.82
N LEU A 131 4.75 6.32 12.97
CA LEU A 131 5.37 6.02 14.27
C LEU A 131 5.82 4.57 14.37
N TRP A 132 4.97 3.62 13.94
CA TRP A 132 5.33 2.21 13.89
C TRP A 132 6.52 1.96 12.98
N ARG A 133 6.52 2.55 11.80
CA ARG A 133 7.65 2.45 10.85
C ARG A 133 8.94 3.01 11.46
N ALA A 134 8.90 4.19 12.06
CA ALA A 134 10.05 4.80 12.72
C ALA A 134 10.58 3.92 13.87
N PHE A 135 9.69 3.33 14.65
CA PHE A 135 10.06 2.37 15.70
C PHE A 135 10.77 1.13 15.13
N CYS A 136 10.21 0.50 14.09
CA CYS A 136 10.84 -0.65 13.44
C CYS A 136 12.22 -0.29 12.85
N THR A 137 12.35 0.86 12.21
CA THR A 137 13.63 1.34 11.67
C THR A 137 14.66 1.57 12.77
N ALA A 138 14.26 2.14 13.90
CA ALA A 138 15.14 2.34 15.06
C ALA A 138 15.61 1.00 15.64
N VAL A 139 14.70 0.04 15.82
CA VAL A 139 15.05 -1.31 16.33
C VAL A 139 16.02 -2.01 15.39
N LEU A 140 15.77 -1.99 14.08
CA LEU A 140 16.66 -2.59 13.09
C LEU A 140 18.05 -1.92 13.09
N ALA A 141 18.13 -0.60 13.23
CA ALA A 141 19.40 0.14 13.31
C ALA A 141 20.20 -0.24 14.56
N ILE A 142 19.55 -0.48 15.68
CA ILE A 142 20.18 -0.95 16.92
C ILE A 142 20.68 -2.39 16.76
N VAL A 143 19.85 -3.27 16.23
CA VAL A 143 20.20 -4.70 16.06
C VAL A 143 21.33 -4.90 15.06
N SER A 144 21.35 -4.11 13.98
CA SER A 144 22.41 -4.19 12.94
C SER A 144 23.71 -3.50 13.35
N ASN A 145 23.79 -2.92 14.53
CA ASN A 145 24.96 -2.21 15.07
C ASN A 145 25.50 -1.09 14.14
N THR A 146 24.63 -0.61 13.24
CA THR A 146 24.98 0.43 12.25
C THR A 146 24.78 1.83 12.78
N ALA A 147 24.15 1.99 13.94
CA ALA A 147 23.93 3.25 14.59
C ALA A 147 24.96 3.46 15.70
N THR A 148 25.93 4.33 15.49
CA THR A 148 26.54 5.06 16.58
C THR A 148 25.45 5.91 17.21
N LEU A 149 25.00 5.52 18.40
CA LEU A 149 23.87 6.10 19.11
C LEU A 149 24.12 7.56 19.56
N SER A 150 24.27 8.50 18.63
CA SER A 150 24.03 9.88 18.91
C SER A 150 22.52 10.11 18.87
N GLY A 151 21.88 10.28 20.03
CA GLY A 151 20.42 10.42 20.12
C GLY A 151 19.86 11.52 19.20
N ASN A 152 20.61 12.60 19.01
CA ASN A 152 20.27 13.69 18.07
C ASN A 152 20.24 13.25 16.61
N PHE A 153 21.13 12.33 16.20
CA PHE A 153 21.14 11.83 14.83
C PHE A 153 19.92 10.95 14.55
N LEU A 154 19.59 10.04 15.48
CA LEU A 154 18.41 9.16 15.34
C LEU A 154 17.12 9.98 15.26
N VAL A 155 16.92 10.93 16.17
CA VAL A 155 15.71 11.74 16.21
C VAL A 155 15.56 12.58 14.95
N ASN A 156 16.58 13.31 14.52
CA ASN A 156 16.51 14.15 13.32
C ASN A 156 16.29 13.31 12.06
N THR A 157 16.92 12.14 11.93
CA THR A 157 16.78 11.27 10.77
C THR A 157 15.39 10.66 10.70
N LEU A 158 14.85 10.18 11.83
CA LEU A 158 13.53 9.59 11.89
C LEU A 158 12.42 10.63 11.68
N LEU A 159 12.55 11.82 12.28
CA LEU A 159 11.58 12.92 12.08
C LEU A 159 11.51 13.34 10.61
N PHE A 160 12.67 13.43 9.96
CA PHE A 160 12.70 13.78 8.54
C PHE A 160 12.07 12.71 7.65
N GLU A 161 12.36 11.42 7.90
CA GLU A 161 11.71 10.29 7.22
C GLU A 161 10.18 10.34 7.40
N MET A 162 9.70 10.63 8.61
CA MET A 162 8.26 10.75 8.89
C MET A 162 7.61 11.91 8.14
N ILE A 163 8.20 13.11 8.20
CA ILE A 163 7.65 14.30 7.55
C ILE A 163 7.63 14.13 6.03
N SER A 164 8.72 13.65 5.43
CA SER A 164 8.79 13.43 3.99
C SER A 164 7.79 12.35 3.54
N THR A 165 7.70 11.22 4.26
CA THR A 165 6.72 10.17 3.96
C THR A 165 5.29 10.71 4.07
N PHE A 166 4.98 11.50 5.10
CA PHE A 166 3.67 12.12 5.25
C PHE A 166 3.28 12.98 4.05
N ILE A 167 4.18 13.86 3.60
CA ILE A 167 3.94 14.77 2.46
C ILE A 167 3.68 13.96 1.18
N PHE A 168 4.49 12.94 0.91
CA PHE A 168 4.35 12.15 -0.31
C PHE A 168 3.18 11.15 -0.29
N CYS A 169 2.73 10.71 0.88
CA CYS A 169 1.56 9.82 0.99
C CYS A 169 0.24 10.50 0.60
N LEU A 170 0.14 11.83 0.70
CA LEU A 170 -1.05 12.57 0.31
C LEU A 170 -1.41 12.41 -1.18
N PRO A 171 -0.52 12.74 -2.12
CA PRO A 171 -0.79 12.57 -3.54
C PRO A 171 -0.99 11.10 -3.92
N ILE A 172 -0.30 10.16 -3.26
CA ILE A 172 -0.48 8.73 -3.51
C ILE A 172 -1.91 8.30 -3.20
N TYR A 173 -2.47 8.73 -2.07
CA TYR A 173 -3.86 8.43 -1.74
C TYR A 173 -4.83 8.95 -2.79
N PHE A 174 -4.67 10.19 -3.25
CA PHE A 174 -5.52 10.78 -4.29
C PHE A 174 -5.42 10.03 -5.62
N LEU A 175 -4.21 9.68 -6.04
CA LEU A 175 -3.98 8.92 -7.28
C LEU A 175 -4.64 7.54 -7.23
N ILE A 176 -4.46 6.80 -6.13
CA ILE A 176 -5.06 5.47 -5.97
C ILE A 176 -6.59 5.57 -5.84
N ASN A 177 -7.10 6.55 -5.12
CA ASN A 177 -8.54 6.77 -5.01
C ASN A 177 -9.16 7.11 -6.38
N LEU A 178 -8.51 7.95 -7.18
CA LEU A 178 -8.95 8.29 -8.54
C LEU A 178 -8.91 7.07 -9.47
N ALA A 179 -7.82 6.29 -9.42
CA ALA A 179 -7.65 5.10 -10.25
C ALA A 179 -8.66 3.99 -9.91
N THR A 180 -9.09 3.90 -8.62
CA THR A 180 -10.05 2.89 -8.16
C THR A 180 -11.50 3.37 -8.15
N ALA A 181 -11.77 4.68 -8.25
CA ALA A 181 -13.12 5.26 -8.25
C ALA A 181 -14.06 4.63 -9.29
N PRO A 182 -13.69 4.49 -10.58
CA PRO A 182 -14.57 3.89 -11.58
C PRO A 182 -14.89 2.42 -11.31
N LEU A 183 -14.06 1.72 -10.52
CA LEU A 183 -14.24 0.32 -10.17
C LEU A 183 -15.16 0.10 -8.95
N ARG A 184 -15.46 1.18 -8.19
CA ARG A 184 -16.35 1.13 -7.02
C ARG A 184 -17.82 1.27 -7.38
N THR A 185 -18.15 1.96 -8.45
CA THR A 185 -19.54 2.22 -8.87
C THR A 185 -20.30 0.94 -9.23
N HIS A 186 -19.61 -0.09 -9.71
CA HIS A 186 -20.24 -1.36 -10.08
C HIS A 186 -20.64 -2.24 -8.87
N LYS A 187 -20.01 -2.06 -7.70
CA LYS A 187 -20.37 -2.83 -6.49
C LYS A 187 -21.63 -2.32 -5.74
N ARG A 188 -22.08 -1.10 -6.06
CA ARG A 188 -23.25 -0.50 -5.39
C ARG A 188 -24.62 -0.95 -5.95
N PHE A 189 -24.66 -1.66 -7.06
CA PHE A 189 -25.91 -2.05 -7.73
C PHE A 189 -26.19 -3.56 -7.75
N SER A 190 -25.53 -4.37 -6.95
CA SER A 190 -25.88 -5.77 -6.75
C SER A 190 -26.45 -5.99 -5.35
N PHE A 191 -27.72 -5.62 -5.21
CA PHE A 191 -28.63 -6.13 -4.19
C PHE A 191 -29.51 -7.21 -4.82
#